data_4b427d191ef2395aa1e9fad89b18a00d
#
_entry.id   4b427d191ef2395aa1e9fad89b18a00d
#
_cell.length_a   1.000
_cell.length_b   1.000
_cell.length_c   1.000
_cell.angle_alpha   90.00
_cell.angle_beta   90.00
_cell.angle_gamma   90.00
#
_symmetry.space_group_name_H-M   'P 1'
#
loop_
_entity.id
_entity.type
_entity.pdbx_description
1 polymer ?
#
loop_
_entity_poly.entity_id
_entity_poly.type
_entity_poly.pdbx_seq_one_letter_code
_entity_poly.pdbx_strand_id
1 'polypeptide(L)'
;MPGLLTELLAGGSPQSENPLAPKTPHFPGKAKRVIFLFSTGGVSQMDTFDPKPKLIEMAERNGLGSINRPLLRPFWNFKPNPRCGTEVSDLFPHLRDVM
;
A
#
# COMPACT_ATOMS: atom_id res chain seq x y z
N MET A 1 44.72 -17.37 8.41
CA MET A 1 43.94 -16.42 7.62
C MET A 1 42.55 -16.36 8.19
N PRO A 2 42.28 -15.47 9.13
CA PRO A 2 40.91 -15.21 9.57
C PRO A 2 40.39 -14.04 8.77
N GLY A 3 39.35 -14.20 7.99
CA GLY A 3 38.99 -12.90 7.71
C GLY A 3 37.84 -12.62 6.75
N LEU A 4 37.56 -13.34 5.70
CA LEU A 4 36.52 -12.93 4.74
C LEU A 4 35.09 -12.98 5.31
N LEU A 5 34.81 -13.90 6.21
CA LEU A 5 33.49 -14.02 6.82
C LEU A 5 33.22 -12.93 7.86
N THR A 6 34.26 -12.46 8.52
CA THR A 6 34.14 -11.41 9.54
C THR A 6 33.90 -10.04 8.90
N GLU A 7 34.46 -9.78 7.73
CA GLU A 7 34.19 -8.54 6.99
C GLU A 7 32.82 -8.51 6.37
N LEU A 8 32.28 -9.66 5.92
CA LEU A 8 30.91 -9.73 5.40
C LEU A 8 29.87 -9.50 6.49
N LEU A 9 30.16 -9.89 7.73
CA LEU A 9 29.27 -9.69 8.88
C LEU A 9 29.50 -8.33 9.57
N ALA A 10 30.66 -7.72 9.36
CA ALA A 10 30.98 -6.39 9.90
C ALA A 10 30.63 -5.22 8.99
N GLY A 11 29.99 -5.49 7.83
CA GLY A 11 29.43 -4.47 6.94
C GLY A 11 28.21 -3.74 7.51
N GLY A 12 27.96 -3.85 8.80
CA GLY A 12 27.08 -2.96 9.54
C GLY A 12 27.70 -1.56 9.52
N SER A 13 27.12 -0.65 8.74
CA SER A 13 27.37 0.79 8.88
C SER A 13 27.43 1.14 10.35
N PRO A 14 28.37 2.00 10.82
CA PRO A 14 28.40 2.42 12.21
C PRO A 14 27.01 2.87 12.58
N GLN A 15 26.36 2.15 13.49
CA GLN A 15 25.02 2.48 13.95
C GLN A 15 25.13 3.89 14.51
N SER A 16 24.55 4.84 13.81
CA SER A 16 24.39 6.19 14.33
C SER A 16 23.77 6.05 15.73
N GLU A 17 24.41 6.61 16.74
CA GLU A 17 23.87 6.64 18.11
C GLU A 17 22.45 7.22 18.17
N ASN A 18 22.08 7.97 17.14
CA ASN A 18 20.75 8.50 16.96
C ASN A 18 19.94 7.61 15.99
N PRO A 19 18.95 6.82 16.48
CA PRO A 19 18.11 5.98 15.62
C PRO A 19 17.26 6.78 14.63
N LEU A 20 17.07 8.08 14.88
CA LEU A 20 16.33 9.00 14.01
C LEU A 20 17.23 9.75 13.00
N ALA A 21 18.54 9.50 13.01
CA ALA A 21 19.42 10.12 12.04
C ALA A 21 19.04 9.71 10.61
N PRO A 22 19.13 10.64 9.64
CA PRO A 22 18.88 10.31 8.25
C PRO A 22 19.79 9.18 7.78
N LYS A 23 19.20 8.13 7.24
CA LYS A 23 19.95 7.00 6.66
C LYS A 23 20.19 7.26 5.18
N THR A 24 21.31 6.76 4.67
CA THR A 24 21.58 6.80 3.24
C THR A 24 20.47 6.04 2.49
N PRO A 25 19.80 6.66 1.51
CA PRO A 25 18.75 6.01 0.77
C PRO A 25 19.34 4.91 -0.13
N HIS A 26 18.58 3.84 -0.36
CA HIS A 26 18.97 2.75 -1.26
C HIS A 26 19.03 3.20 -2.73
N PHE A 27 18.29 4.24 -3.08
CA PHE A 27 18.24 4.80 -4.43
C PHE A 27 18.36 6.32 -4.37
N PRO A 28 18.92 6.95 -5.41
CA PRO A 28 18.96 8.41 -5.48
C PRO A 28 17.56 9.01 -5.40
N GLY A 29 17.37 9.96 -4.50
CA GLY A 29 16.12 10.68 -4.34
C GLY A 29 15.83 11.54 -5.57
N LYS A 30 14.66 11.35 -6.20
CA LYS A 30 14.17 12.14 -7.33
C LYS A 30 13.06 13.11 -6.96
N ALA A 31 12.35 12.82 -5.88
CA ALA A 31 11.25 13.64 -5.40
C ALA A 31 11.77 14.96 -4.82
N LYS A 32 11.25 16.07 -5.34
CA LYS A 32 11.56 17.41 -4.81
C LYS A 32 10.60 17.87 -3.73
N ARG A 33 9.42 17.30 -3.70
CA ARG A 33 8.34 17.63 -2.75
C ARG A 33 7.60 16.37 -2.39
N VAL A 34 7.18 16.26 -1.14
CA VAL A 34 6.39 15.14 -0.63
C VAL A 34 5.17 15.72 0.07
N ILE A 35 4.00 15.19 -0.27
CA ILE A 35 2.75 15.49 0.42
C ILE A 35 2.34 14.22 1.15
N PHE A 36 2.23 14.31 2.47
CA PHE A 36 1.79 13.20 3.30
C PHE A 36 0.33 13.42 3.73
N LEU A 37 -0.58 12.61 3.16
CA LEU A 37 -1.99 12.64 3.52
C LEU A 37 -2.24 11.65 4.65
N PHE A 38 -2.29 12.15 5.85
CA PHE A 38 -2.53 11.34 7.03
C PHE A 38 -4.03 11.24 7.32
N SER A 39 -4.55 10.00 7.33
CA SER A 39 -5.93 9.71 7.71
C SER A 39 -5.95 8.99 9.05
N THR A 40 -6.56 9.59 10.06
CA THR A 40 -6.74 8.97 11.38
C THR A 40 -7.60 7.72 11.26
N GLY A 41 -7.15 6.62 11.88
CA GLY A 41 -7.84 5.33 11.82
C GLY A 41 -7.59 4.52 10.54
N GLY A 42 -6.84 5.08 9.58
CA GLY A 42 -6.55 4.44 8.30
C GLY A 42 -7.70 4.54 7.30
N VAL A 43 -7.39 4.33 6.03
CA VAL A 43 -8.35 4.25 4.95
C VAL A 43 -8.66 2.78 4.69
N SER A 44 -9.94 2.44 4.49
CA SER A 44 -10.31 1.07 4.09
C SER A 44 -9.68 0.74 2.74
N GLN A 45 -8.70 -0.15 2.73
CA GLN A 45 -8.02 -0.55 1.50
C GLN A 45 -8.98 -1.19 0.49
N MET A 46 -9.94 -1.97 0.97
CA MET A 46 -10.93 -2.68 0.13
C MET A 46 -11.91 -1.74 -0.56
N ASP A 47 -12.11 -0.55 0.00
CA ASP A 47 -12.99 0.47 -0.59
C ASP A 47 -12.23 1.46 -1.46
N THR A 48 -10.90 1.43 -1.45
CA THR A 48 -10.07 2.46 -2.10
C THR A 48 -9.15 1.95 -3.20
N PHE A 49 -8.30 0.95 -2.93
CA PHE A 49 -7.21 0.56 -3.84
C PHE A 49 -7.11 -0.95 -4.09
N ASP A 50 -7.88 -1.75 -3.38
CA ASP A 50 -7.76 -3.21 -3.44
C ASP A 50 -9.12 -3.86 -3.70
N PRO A 51 -9.59 -3.86 -4.96
CA PRO A 51 -10.84 -4.50 -5.33
C PRO A 51 -10.78 -6.00 -5.06
N LYS A 52 -11.84 -6.53 -4.47
CA LYS A 52 -11.99 -7.94 -4.13
C LYS A 52 -13.09 -8.57 -4.99
N PRO A 53 -12.83 -8.94 -6.25
CA PRO A 53 -13.84 -9.47 -7.15
C PRO A 53 -14.53 -10.72 -6.59
N LYS A 54 -13.78 -11.58 -5.92
CA LYS A 54 -14.36 -12.76 -5.26
C LYS A 54 -15.31 -12.41 -4.11
N LEU A 55 -15.02 -11.34 -3.37
CA LEU A 55 -15.91 -10.86 -2.31
C LEU A 55 -17.24 -10.35 -2.90
N ILE A 56 -17.15 -9.61 -4.00
CA ILE A 56 -18.32 -9.10 -4.72
C ILE A 56 -19.17 -10.28 -5.22
N GLU A 57 -18.55 -11.23 -5.90
CA GLU A 57 -19.22 -12.44 -6.39
C GLU A 57 -19.89 -13.23 -5.25
N MET A 58 -19.21 -13.40 -4.14
CA MET A 58 -19.77 -14.12 -2.98
C MET A 58 -20.92 -13.35 -2.34
N ALA A 59 -20.83 -12.03 -2.25
CA ALA A 59 -21.91 -11.20 -1.73
C ALA A 59 -23.16 -11.27 -2.61
N GLU A 60 -22.98 -11.34 -3.93
CA GLU A 60 -24.08 -11.49 -4.89
C GLU A 60 -24.69 -12.89 -4.87
N ARG A 61 -23.89 -13.93 -4.77
CA ARG A 61 -24.36 -15.34 -4.78
C ARG A 61 -25.06 -15.75 -3.48
N ASN A 62 -24.54 -15.32 -2.35
CA ASN A 62 -25.02 -15.78 -1.06
C ASN A 62 -26.16 -14.91 -0.51
N GLY A 63 -26.47 -13.79 -1.16
CA GLY A 63 -27.40 -12.84 -0.59
C GLY A 63 -27.00 -12.47 0.84
N LEU A 64 -27.87 -11.85 1.58
CA LEU A 64 -27.65 -11.51 3.00
C LEU A 64 -27.67 -12.72 3.96
N GLY A 65 -27.63 -13.97 3.47
CA GLY A 65 -28.15 -15.07 4.26
C GLY A 65 -27.29 -16.31 4.54
N SER A 66 -26.11 -16.47 3.99
CA SER A 66 -25.40 -17.76 4.13
C SER A 66 -24.34 -17.81 5.23
N ILE A 67 -23.93 -16.71 5.78
CA ILE A 67 -23.02 -16.64 6.91
C ILE A 67 -23.72 -15.78 7.95
N ASN A 68 -23.56 -16.09 9.24
CA ASN A 68 -24.15 -15.31 10.35
C ASN A 68 -23.83 -13.80 10.34
N ARG A 69 -23.17 -13.31 9.29
CA ARG A 69 -22.86 -11.91 9.02
C ARG A 69 -22.98 -11.65 7.52
N PRO A 70 -23.76 -10.63 7.12
CA PRO A 70 -23.85 -10.27 5.71
C PRO A 70 -22.50 -9.78 5.20
N LEU A 71 -22.09 -10.31 4.03
CA LEU A 71 -20.94 -9.78 3.30
C LEU A 71 -21.40 -8.51 2.57
N LEU A 72 -20.79 -7.39 2.93
CA LEU A 72 -21.02 -6.13 2.22
C LEU A 72 -20.05 -6.04 1.05
N ARG A 73 -20.57 -5.77 -0.13
CA ARG A 73 -19.76 -5.41 -1.28
C ARG A 73 -19.30 -3.94 -1.15
N PRO A 74 -18.19 -3.55 -1.78
CA PRO A 74 -17.83 -2.14 -1.90
C PRO A 74 -18.96 -1.34 -2.57
N PHE A 75 -19.22 -0.14 -2.06
CA PHE A 75 -20.25 0.75 -2.62
C PHE A 75 -19.80 1.45 -3.90
N TRP A 76 -18.51 1.54 -4.12
CA TRP A 76 -17.88 2.25 -5.24
C TRP A 76 -17.32 1.28 -6.27
N ASN A 77 -17.35 1.71 -7.53
CA ASN A 77 -16.71 0.97 -8.60
C ASN A 77 -15.21 1.27 -8.62
N PHE A 78 -14.44 0.33 -9.16
CA PHE A 78 -13.02 0.48 -9.37
C PHE A 78 -12.72 0.66 -10.85
N LYS A 79 -11.75 1.50 -11.16
CA LYS A 79 -11.26 1.71 -12.52
C LYS A 79 -9.74 1.78 -12.51
N PRO A 80 -9.07 1.15 -13.46
CA PRO A 80 -7.62 1.23 -13.56
C PRO A 80 -7.17 2.63 -14.00
N ASN A 81 -6.06 3.08 -13.46
CA ASN A 81 -5.34 4.23 -14.00
C ASN A 81 -4.76 3.83 -15.37
N PRO A 82 -4.93 4.63 -16.44
CA PRO A 82 -4.47 4.28 -17.78
C PRO A 82 -2.95 4.22 -17.94
N ARG A 83 -2.18 4.84 -17.04
CA ARG A 83 -0.71 4.88 -17.11
C ARG A 83 -0.03 3.75 -16.35
N CYS A 84 -0.47 3.47 -15.14
CA CYS A 84 0.16 2.49 -14.26
C CYS A 84 -0.67 1.23 -14.04
N GLY A 85 -1.93 1.19 -14.48
CA GLY A 85 -2.83 0.05 -14.32
C GLY A 85 -3.35 -0.16 -12.89
N THR A 86 -2.98 0.68 -11.92
CA THR A 86 -3.46 0.56 -10.55
C THR A 86 -4.95 0.85 -10.49
N GLU A 87 -5.71 -0.05 -9.91
CA GLU A 87 -7.15 0.13 -9.71
C GLU A 87 -7.42 1.06 -8.54
N VAL A 88 -8.24 2.06 -8.78
CA VAL A 88 -8.64 3.06 -7.79
C VAL A 88 -10.14 3.20 -7.80
N SER A 89 -10.71 3.24 -6.62
CA SER A 89 -12.15 3.43 -6.43
C SER A 89 -12.61 4.81 -6.91
N ASP A 90 -13.86 4.90 -7.33
CA ASP A 90 -14.50 6.18 -7.71
C ASP A 90 -14.63 7.16 -6.53
N LEU A 91 -14.24 6.75 -5.32
CA LEU A 91 -14.08 7.63 -4.16
C LEU A 91 -12.94 8.65 -4.35
N PHE A 92 -11.90 8.28 -5.12
CA PHE A 92 -10.73 9.11 -5.37
C PHE A 92 -10.47 9.34 -6.87
N PRO A 93 -11.40 9.94 -7.62
CA PRO A 93 -11.25 10.10 -9.06
C PRO A 93 -10.01 10.94 -9.42
N HIS A 94 -9.76 12.03 -8.71
CA HIS A 94 -8.61 12.90 -8.98
C HIS A 94 -7.28 12.27 -8.62
N LEU A 95 -7.24 11.41 -7.60
CA LEU A 95 -6.03 10.67 -7.28
C LEU A 95 -5.70 9.67 -8.40
N ARG A 96 -6.72 9.00 -8.94
CA ARG A 96 -6.55 8.10 -10.09
C ARG A 96 -5.93 8.82 -11.29
N ASP A 97 -6.29 10.06 -11.55
CA ASP A 97 -5.82 10.81 -12.72
C ASP A 97 -4.34 11.23 -12.62
N VAL A 98 -3.80 11.33 -11.40
CA VAL A 98 -2.42 11.81 -11.16
C VAL A 98 -1.41 10.70 -10.81
N MET A 99 -1.86 9.45 -10.73
CA MET A 99 -1.01 8.30 -10.43
C MET A 99 -0.21 7.82 -11.65
#